data_a50d7033e1b4d9d82f7349a0b757eead
#
_entry.id   a50d7033e1b4d9d82f7349a0b757eead
#
_cell.length_a   1.000
_cell.length_b   1.000
_cell.length_c   1.000
_cell.angle_alpha   90.00
_cell.angle_beta   90.00
_cell.angle_gamma   90.00
#
_symmetry.space_group_name_H-M   'P 1'
#
loop_
_entity.id
_entity.type
_entity.pdbx_description
1 polymer ?
#
loop_
_entity_poly.entity_id
_entity_poly.type
_entity_poly.pdbx_seq_one_letter_code
_entity_poly.pdbx_strand_id
1 'polypeptide(L)'
;MGAGHSHSERPPRASAATTRLLWALVLGVLGAVLVGAVATWPSTWDTLGSESLLYEDARRLDAEVVSVDEETGGYTVEITTPGDEGERAMSPTGIPSLELGPGDAVRVVEVDPAQPVIFSDFERGSPILALLIVYVVLVLAVAWWRGLGALLGLVAAFGIVALYTVPALFDGASPALVGLVTSAGALFVLLYVAHGPNARTTTAYLGTIAGLFVTAILGTWAVRAAQIPGVPDEAQINLAYLDGDISLSGLALCGLMLAGLGVLNDVTITQASAVWELGAARADLGPWQLFRRGMRIGRDHIASTVYTIAFAYVGASLPLIMLISIYSDPASTAITSSEIAGEVVRTLVGSIGLVLAVPLTTAIAALVVGLGGEESDDAPGTGPDDAEPGTVSGRAAVEVTSADSSRDVTES
;
A
#
# COMPACT_ATOMS: atom_id res chain seq x y z
N MET A 1 -35.56 38.15 -2.21
CA MET A 1 -34.18 38.43 -1.79
C MET A 1 -33.81 37.41 -0.73
N GLY A 2 -33.25 36.30 -1.15
CA GLY A 2 -32.75 35.24 -0.28
C GLY A 2 -31.30 35.54 0.03
N ALA A 3 -30.96 35.85 1.26
CA ALA A 3 -29.59 35.95 1.72
C ALA A 3 -28.95 34.58 1.66
N GLY A 4 -28.09 34.36 0.69
CA GLY A 4 -27.25 33.17 0.59
C GLY A 4 -26.23 33.24 1.71
N HIS A 5 -26.45 32.45 2.76
CA HIS A 5 -25.40 32.13 3.71
C HIS A 5 -24.43 31.16 3.04
N SER A 6 -23.38 31.68 2.41
CA SER A 6 -22.22 30.94 2.04
C SER A 6 -21.44 30.57 3.31
N HIS A 7 -21.83 29.49 3.98
CA HIS A 7 -20.98 28.86 4.96
C HIS A 7 -19.82 28.23 4.23
N SER A 8 -18.74 28.96 4.07
CA SER A 8 -17.44 28.35 3.83
C SER A 8 -17.04 27.67 5.15
N GLU A 9 -17.60 26.47 5.39
CA GLU A 9 -17.24 25.66 6.54
C GLU A 9 -15.77 25.28 6.42
N ARG A 10 -14.95 25.94 7.22
CA ARG A 10 -13.55 25.55 7.36
C ARG A 10 -13.51 24.16 8.00
N PRO A 11 -12.69 23.25 7.47
CA PRO A 11 -12.56 21.93 8.08
C PRO A 11 -12.19 22.08 9.57
N PRO A 12 -12.69 21.18 10.43
CA PRO A 12 -12.41 21.24 11.86
C PRO A 12 -10.89 21.24 12.08
N ARG A 13 -10.44 22.19 12.89
CA ARG A 13 -9.02 22.32 13.24
C ARG A 13 -8.80 21.63 14.58
N ALA A 14 -7.85 20.70 14.62
CA ALA A 14 -7.38 20.19 15.90
C ALA A 14 -6.84 21.37 16.76
N SER A 15 -7.04 21.30 18.09
CA SER A 15 -6.49 22.30 18.99
C SER A 15 -4.95 22.38 18.88
N ALA A 16 -4.38 23.52 19.24
CA ALA A 16 -2.94 23.69 19.20
C ALA A 16 -2.22 22.69 20.12
N ALA A 17 -2.81 22.37 21.28
CA ALA A 17 -2.29 21.37 22.21
C ALA A 17 -2.34 19.96 21.61
N THR A 18 -3.47 19.57 21.03
CA THR A 18 -3.65 18.28 20.35
C THR A 18 -2.70 18.13 19.17
N THR A 19 -2.53 19.19 18.37
CA THR A 19 -1.59 19.18 17.24
C THR A 19 -0.15 18.99 17.72
N ARG A 20 0.27 19.67 18.80
CA ARG A 20 1.61 19.46 19.38
C ARG A 20 1.82 18.06 19.90
N LEU A 21 0.81 17.47 20.56
CA LEU A 21 0.87 16.09 21.04
C LEU A 21 1.03 15.10 19.88
N LEU A 22 0.22 15.26 18.81
CA LEU A 22 0.31 14.41 17.62
C LEU A 22 1.72 14.46 17.01
N TRP A 23 2.27 15.68 16.84
CA TRP A 23 3.64 15.81 16.30
C TRP A 23 4.70 15.25 17.24
N ALA A 24 4.54 15.39 18.55
CA ALA A 24 5.46 14.80 19.53
C ALA A 24 5.45 13.25 19.41
N LEU A 25 4.27 12.63 19.25
CA LEU A 25 4.15 11.19 19.05
C LEU A 25 4.79 10.75 17.74
N VAL A 26 4.54 11.46 16.63
CA VAL A 26 5.19 11.14 15.34
C VAL A 26 6.69 11.28 15.42
N LEU A 27 7.21 12.35 16.03
CA LEU A 27 8.65 12.53 16.22
C LEU A 27 9.24 11.42 17.10
N GLY A 28 8.51 10.95 18.11
CA GLY A 28 8.88 9.78 18.92
C GLY A 28 8.98 8.50 18.07
N VAL A 29 7.97 8.23 17.22
CA VAL A 29 8.00 7.09 16.30
C VAL A 29 9.15 7.21 15.31
N LEU A 30 9.32 8.38 14.68
CA LEU A 30 10.42 8.61 13.74
C LEU A 30 11.79 8.48 14.41
N GLY A 31 11.92 8.94 15.66
CA GLY A 31 13.12 8.73 16.46
C GLY A 31 13.42 7.24 16.67
N ALA A 32 12.39 6.45 17.01
CA ALA A 32 12.51 4.99 17.13
C ALA A 32 12.86 4.31 15.81
N VAL A 33 12.24 4.74 14.70
CA VAL A 33 12.55 4.27 13.34
C VAL A 33 13.99 4.59 12.98
N LEU A 34 14.44 5.81 13.26
CA LEU A 34 15.83 6.22 12.99
C LEU A 34 16.84 5.41 13.82
N VAL A 35 16.58 5.21 15.11
CA VAL A 35 17.43 4.39 15.97
C VAL A 35 17.45 2.94 15.46
N GLY A 36 16.29 2.38 15.11
CA GLY A 36 16.18 1.06 14.50
C GLY A 36 16.95 0.96 13.18
N ALA A 37 16.79 1.95 12.29
CA ALA A 37 17.48 2.00 11.02
C ALA A 37 19.02 2.08 11.20
N VAL A 38 19.50 2.88 12.14
CA VAL A 38 20.94 2.95 12.45
C VAL A 38 21.46 1.64 13.03
N ALA A 39 20.66 0.99 13.90
CA ALA A 39 21.06 -0.28 14.53
C ALA A 39 21.07 -1.46 13.55
N THR A 40 20.30 -1.37 12.44
CA THR A 40 20.22 -2.38 11.39
C THR A 40 20.75 -1.88 10.04
N TRP A 41 21.54 -0.79 10.06
CA TRP A 41 22.10 -0.24 8.83
C TRP A 41 23.08 -1.21 8.20
N PRO A 42 22.92 -1.54 6.92
CA PRO A 42 23.78 -2.51 6.26
C PRO A 42 25.25 -2.00 6.27
N SER A 43 26.16 -2.90 6.63
CA SER A 43 27.59 -2.59 6.66
C SER A 43 28.21 -2.67 5.27
N THR A 44 27.67 -3.52 4.41
CA THR A 44 28.13 -3.71 3.03
C THR A 44 26.96 -3.79 2.05
N TRP A 45 27.22 -3.44 0.81
CA TRP A 45 26.33 -3.69 -0.34
C TRP A 45 26.96 -4.63 -1.36
N ASP A 46 28.09 -5.27 -1.00
CA ASP A 46 28.91 -6.08 -1.91
C ASP A 46 28.22 -7.38 -2.31
N THR A 47 27.26 -7.85 -1.51
CA THR A 47 26.42 -9.01 -1.83
C THR A 47 25.42 -8.74 -2.95
N LEU A 48 25.07 -7.47 -3.19
CA LEU A 48 24.12 -7.12 -4.25
C LEU A 48 24.79 -7.20 -5.62
N GLY A 49 24.40 -8.18 -6.44
CA GLY A 49 24.95 -8.37 -7.78
C GLY A 49 26.33 -9.06 -7.80
N SER A 50 26.77 -9.63 -6.68
CA SER A 50 28.02 -10.38 -6.61
C SER A 50 27.93 -11.74 -7.29
N GLU A 51 26.75 -12.36 -7.28
CA GLU A 51 26.52 -13.66 -7.86
C GLU A 51 25.85 -13.56 -9.23
N SER A 52 26.34 -14.31 -10.20
CA SER A 52 25.70 -14.48 -11.49
C SER A 52 24.78 -15.71 -11.45
N LEU A 53 23.53 -15.51 -11.87
CA LEU A 53 22.62 -16.64 -12.09
C LEU A 53 23.00 -17.48 -13.32
N LEU A 54 24.00 -17.04 -14.08
CA LEU A 54 24.53 -17.73 -15.24
C LEU A 54 25.83 -18.47 -14.89
N TYR A 55 26.11 -19.55 -15.60
CA TYR A 55 27.41 -20.18 -15.56
C TYR A 55 28.52 -19.20 -15.94
N GLU A 56 29.74 -19.41 -15.47
CA GLU A 56 30.85 -18.45 -15.49
C GLU A 56 31.16 -17.86 -16.88
N ASP A 57 30.87 -18.59 -17.97
CA ASP A 57 31.06 -18.14 -19.34
C ASP A 57 29.75 -17.89 -20.12
N ALA A 58 28.57 -18.00 -19.46
CA ALA A 58 27.30 -17.88 -20.16
C ALA A 58 26.90 -16.42 -20.38
N ARG A 59 26.43 -16.12 -21.59
CA ARG A 59 25.99 -14.79 -22.00
C ARG A 59 24.48 -14.79 -22.22
N ARG A 60 23.81 -13.76 -21.75
CA ARG A 60 22.39 -13.53 -22.00
C ARG A 60 22.23 -12.64 -23.23
N LEU A 61 21.45 -13.11 -24.19
CA LEU A 61 21.20 -12.43 -25.46
C LEU A 61 19.70 -12.26 -25.67
N ASP A 62 19.30 -11.14 -26.25
CA ASP A 62 17.92 -10.94 -26.70
C ASP A 62 17.81 -11.44 -28.14
N ALA A 63 16.71 -12.11 -28.47
CA ALA A 63 16.48 -12.75 -29.75
C ALA A 63 15.00 -12.72 -30.14
N GLU A 64 14.72 -12.91 -31.42
CA GLU A 64 13.38 -13.12 -31.98
C GLU A 64 13.29 -14.47 -32.63
N VAL A 65 12.21 -15.21 -32.41
CA VAL A 65 11.97 -16.51 -33.03
C VAL A 65 11.65 -16.33 -34.50
N VAL A 66 12.47 -16.92 -35.38
CA VAL A 66 12.27 -16.84 -36.83
C VAL A 66 11.44 -18.01 -37.34
N SER A 67 11.77 -19.22 -36.90
CA SER A 67 11.06 -20.42 -37.32
C SER A 67 11.12 -21.54 -36.27
N VAL A 68 10.16 -22.43 -36.38
CA VAL A 68 10.07 -23.66 -35.55
C VAL A 68 10.41 -24.85 -36.40
N ASP A 69 11.29 -25.71 -35.94
CA ASP A 69 11.60 -27.00 -36.56
C ASP A 69 10.63 -28.05 -36.01
N GLU A 70 9.67 -28.44 -36.82
CA GLU A 70 8.63 -29.42 -36.42
C GLU A 70 9.22 -30.85 -36.22
N GLU A 71 10.39 -31.19 -36.83
CA GLU A 71 10.98 -32.50 -36.69
C GLU A 71 11.78 -32.66 -35.39
N THR A 72 12.50 -31.63 -35.00
CA THR A 72 13.38 -31.67 -33.81
C THR A 72 12.75 -31.00 -32.59
N GLY A 73 11.68 -30.21 -32.78
CA GLY A 73 11.10 -29.36 -31.75
C GLY A 73 11.99 -28.19 -31.36
N GLY A 74 13.06 -27.96 -32.11
CA GLY A 74 13.98 -26.85 -31.93
C GLY A 74 13.47 -25.57 -32.61
N TYR A 75 14.20 -24.50 -32.43
CA TYR A 75 13.83 -23.18 -32.99
C TYR A 75 15.03 -22.55 -33.67
N THR A 76 14.79 -21.77 -34.72
CA THR A 76 15.76 -20.81 -35.22
C THR A 76 15.41 -19.43 -34.69
N VAL A 77 16.38 -18.77 -34.08
CA VAL A 77 16.23 -17.44 -33.52
C VAL A 77 17.20 -16.46 -34.16
N GLU A 78 16.81 -15.24 -34.38
CA GLU A 78 17.68 -14.15 -34.76
C GLU A 78 18.06 -13.36 -33.51
N ILE A 79 19.36 -13.30 -33.23
CA ILE A 79 19.88 -12.52 -32.10
C ILE A 79 19.76 -11.05 -32.45
N THR A 80 19.10 -10.29 -31.57
CA THR A 80 18.87 -8.84 -31.71
C THR A 80 19.79 -8.01 -30.81
N THR A 81 20.58 -8.66 -29.95
CA THR A 81 21.57 -8.00 -29.10
C THR A 81 22.63 -7.30 -29.95
N PRO A 82 22.88 -5.98 -29.80
CA PRO A 82 23.86 -5.25 -30.58
C PRO A 82 25.27 -5.82 -30.46
N GLY A 83 25.89 -6.14 -31.61
CA GLY A 83 27.24 -6.71 -31.71
C GLY A 83 27.30 -8.24 -31.72
N ASP A 84 26.16 -8.93 -31.53
CA ASP A 84 26.05 -10.40 -31.60
C ASP A 84 24.95 -10.83 -32.58
N GLU A 85 24.51 -9.93 -33.47
CA GLU A 85 23.41 -10.19 -34.40
C GLU A 85 23.68 -11.39 -35.31
N GLY A 86 22.65 -12.16 -35.62
CA GLY A 86 22.67 -13.29 -36.53
C GLY A 86 21.80 -14.44 -36.09
N GLU A 87 21.54 -15.32 -37.03
CA GLU A 87 20.74 -16.53 -36.79
C GLU A 87 21.50 -17.54 -35.94
N ARG A 88 20.78 -18.13 -34.98
CA ARG A 88 21.24 -19.20 -34.11
C ARG A 88 20.18 -20.28 -34.01
N ALA A 89 20.62 -21.53 -33.88
CA ALA A 89 19.74 -22.60 -33.42
C ALA A 89 19.47 -22.45 -31.92
N MET A 90 18.25 -22.68 -31.51
CA MET A 90 17.86 -22.75 -30.12
C MET A 90 17.29 -24.12 -29.80
N SER A 91 17.71 -24.68 -28.67
CA SER A 91 17.21 -25.94 -28.16
C SER A 91 15.71 -25.87 -27.83
N PRO A 92 14.97 -27.01 -27.87
CA PRO A 92 13.60 -27.05 -27.36
C PRO A 92 13.51 -26.46 -25.94
N THR A 93 12.39 -25.78 -25.61
CA THR A 93 12.23 -25.10 -24.32
C THR A 93 12.26 -26.05 -23.10
N GLY A 94 12.05 -27.34 -23.32
CA GLY A 94 11.91 -28.31 -22.23
C GLY A 94 10.64 -28.17 -21.39
N ILE A 95 9.80 -27.20 -21.70
CA ILE A 95 8.53 -26.94 -21.02
C ILE A 95 7.39 -27.38 -21.94
N PRO A 96 6.68 -28.49 -21.62
CA PRO A 96 5.73 -29.13 -22.54
C PRO A 96 4.57 -28.24 -22.99
N SER A 97 4.23 -27.21 -22.20
CA SER A 97 3.13 -26.29 -22.46
C SER A 97 3.57 -24.96 -23.07
N LEU A 98 4.86 -24.79 -23.34
CA LEU A 98 5.43 -23.56 -23.88
C LEU A 98 5.71 -23.72 -25.36
N GLU A 99 4.79 -23.25 -26.20
CA GLU A 99 4.96 -23.19 -27.64
C GLU A 99 5.40 -21.76 -28.01
N LEU A 100 6.56 -21.65 -28.65
CA LEU A 100 7.05 -20.39 -29.21
C LEU A 100 6.64 -20.31 -30.68
N GLY A 101 6.22 -19.14 -31.12
CA GLY A 101 5.88 -18.85 -32.51
C GLY A 101 6.85 -17.88 -33.17
N PRO A 102 6.91 -17.85 -34.52
CA PRO A 102 7.67 -16.83 -35.25
C PRO A 102 7.21 -15.43 -34.85
N GLY A 103 8.16 -14.53 -34.55
CA GLY A 103 7.92 -13.17 -34.05
C GLY A 103 7.92 -13.03 -32.54
N ASP A 104 8.05 -14.14 -31.78
CA ASP A 104 8.15 -14.06 -30.33
C ASP A 104 9.52 -13.50 -29.93
N ALA A 105 9.50 -12.41 -29.14
CA ALA A 105 10.71 -11.86 -28.56
C ALA A 105 11.11 -12.65 -27.31
N VAL A 106 12.28 -13.23 -27.35
CA VAL A 106 12.78 -14.16 -26.31
C VAL A 106 14.15 -13.72 -25.82
N ARG A 107 14.46 -14.14 -24.61
CA ARG A 107 15.79 -14.03 -24.04
C ARG A 107 16.41 -15.41 -23.98
N VAL A 108 17.61 -15.53 -24.53
CA VAL A 108 18.33 -16.78 -24.61
C VAL A 108 19.67 -16.71 -23.88
N VAL A 109 20.18 -17.87 -23.50
CA VAL A 109 21.50 -18.00 -22.87
C VAL A 109 22.41 -18.76 -23.82
N GLU A 110 23.52 -18.14 -24.16
CA GLU A 110 24.65 -18.76 -24.90
C GLU A 110 25.66 -19.24 -23.87
N VAL A 111 25.91 -20.53 -23.80
CA VAL A 111 26.96 -21.15 -22.97
C VAL A 111 28.23 -21.39 -23.77
N ASP A 112 28.07 -21.81 -25.01
CA ASP A 112 29.15 -22.07 -25.96
C ASP A 112 28.69 -21.62 -27.35
N PRO A 113 29.43 -20.72 -28.04
CA PRO A 113 29.09 -20.26 -29.38
C PRO A 113 28.90 -21.35 -30.42
N ALA A 114 29.46 -22.55 -30.18
CA ALA A 114 29.33 -23.72 -31.07
C ALA A 114 28.07 -24.55 -30.81
N GLN A 115 27.32 -24.27 -29.74
CA GLN A 115 26.13 -25.01 -29.35
C GLN A 115 24.87 -24.19 -29.58
N PRO A 116 23.68 -24.81 -29.72
CA PRO A 116 22.41 -24.10 -29.71
C PRO A 116 22.24 -23.30 -28.45
N VAL A 117 21.68 -22.08 -28.57
CA VAL A 117 21.31 -21.27 -27.41
C VAL A 117 20.15 -21.91 -26.66
N ILE A 118 20.02 -21.58 -25.39
CA ILE A 118 19.01 -22.14 -24.49
C ILE A 118 17.98 -21.06 -24.20
N PHE A 119 16.70 -21.41 -24.33
CA PHE A 119 15.61 -20.52 -23.90
C PHE A 119 15.74 -20.20 -22.41
N SER A 120 15.72 -18.93 -22.06
CA SER A 120 15.75 -18.45 -20.69
C SER A 120 14.41 -17.86 -20.26
N ASP A 121 13.86 -16.94 -21.06
CA ASP A 121 12.61 -16.26 -20.76
C ASP A 121 12.07 -15.51 -22.01
N PHE A 122 10.85 -14.96 -21.91
CA PHE A 122 10.36 -13.98 -22.88
C PHE A 122 10.94 -12.59 -22.61
N GLU A 123 11.11 -11.79 -23.67
CA GLU A 123 11.39 -10.36 -23.55
C GLU A 123 10.06 -9.64 -23.24
N ARG A 124 9.91 -9.18 -22.00
CA ARG A 124 8.67 -8.54 -21.51
C ARG A 124 8.80 -7.03 -21.26
N GLY A 125 9.97 -6.45 -21.59
CA GLY A 125 10.26 -5.05 -21.28
C GLY A 125 9.27 -4.10 -21.93
N SER A 126 9.01 -4.27 -23.23
CA SER A 126 8.11 -3.40 -24.00
C SER A 126 6.66 -3.40 -23.48
N PRO A 127 5.99 -4.56 -23.29
CA PRO A 127 4.61 -4.57 -22.77
C PRO A 127 4.51 -4.09 -21.32
N ILE A 128 5.49 -4.40 -20.46
CA ILE A 128 5.52 -3.91 -19.08
C ILE A 128 5.69 -2.39 -19.06
N LEU A 129 6.58 -1.84 -19.88
CA LEU A 129 6.77 -0.39 -19.98
C LEU A 129 5.50 0.31 -20.49
N ALA A 130 4.82 -0.26 -21.48
CA ALA A 130 3.55 0.28 -21.98
C ALA A 130 2.48 0.30 -20.88
N LEU A 131 2.32 -0.78 -20.13
CA LEU A 131 1.40 -0.84 -18.99
C LEU A 131 1.76 0.17 -17.90
N LEU A 132 3.05 0.33 -17.59
CA LEU A 132 3.54 1.31 -16.62
C LEU A 132 3.21 2.74 -17.08
N ILE A 133 3.42 3.06 -18.35
CA ILE A 133 3.07 4.38 -18.90
C ILE A 133 1.56 4.63 -18.79
N VAL A 134 0.74 3.66 -19.18
CA VAL A 134 -0.72 3.75 -19.07
C VAL A 134 -1.14 3.96 -17.62
N TYR A 135 -0.58 3.20 -16.68
CA TYR A 135 -0.83 3.35 -15.25
C TYR A 135 -0.49 4.76 -14.75
N VAL A 136 0.72 5.25 -15.05
CA VAL A 136 1.16 6.59 -14.63
C VAL A 136 0.25 7.68 -15.21
N VAL A 137 -0.08 7.60 -16.50
CA VAL A 137 -0.97 8.56 -17.18
C VAL A 137 -2.35 8.57 -16.51
N LEU A 138 -2.95 7.39 -16.25
CA LEU A 138 -4.26 7.30 -15.62
C LEU A 138 -4.25 7.84 -14.19
N VAL A 139 -3.22 7.52 -13.40
CA VAL A 139 -3.08 8.05 -12.03
C VAL A 139 -2.98 9.57 -12.05
N LEU A 140 -2.18 10.15 -12.95
CA LEU A 140 -2.04 11.60 -13.06
C LEU A 140 -3.30 12.27 -13.60
N ALA A 141 -3.99 11.66 -14.56
CA ALA A 141 -5.23 12.20 -15.13
C ALA A 141 -6.38 12.23 -14.09
N VAL A 142 -6.50 11.20 -13.24
CA VAL A 142 -7.59 11.07 -12.27
C VAL A 142 -7.27 11.76 -10.94
N ALA A 143 -6.07 11.52 -10.39
CA ALA A 143 -5.70 11.98 -9.05
C ALA A 143 -4.88 13.28 -9.04
N TRP A 144 -4.52 13.82 -10.22
CA TRP A 144 -3.83 15.09 -10.38
C TRP A 144 -2.55 15.16 -9.52
N TRP A 145 -2.32 16.27 -8.80
CA TRP A 145 -1.13 16.45 -7.95
C TRP A 145 -1.02 15.41 -6.81
N ARG A 146 -2.14 14.89 -6.31
CA ARG A 146 -2.13 13.82 -5.31
C ARG A 146 -1.64 12.52 -5.92
N GLY A 147 -1.96 12.27 -7.19
CA GLY A 147 -1.45 11.13 -7.94
C GLY A 147 0.08 11.18 -8.10
N LEU A 148 0.62 12.37 -8.43
CA LEU A 148 2.07 12.56 -8.50
C LEU A 148 2.73 12.28 -7.13
N GLY A 149 2.16 12.81 -6.04
CA GLY A 149 2.64 12.55 -4.70
C GLY A 149 2.62 11.05 -4.36
N ALA A 150 1.56 10.34 -4.72
CA ALA A 150 1.46 8.89 -4.50
C ALA A 150 2.53 8.10 -5.29
N LEU A 151 2.76 8.45 -6.57
CA LEU A 151 3.79 7.82 -7.40
C LEU A 151 5.20 8.08 -6.84
N LEU A 152 5.51 9.31 -6.46
CA LEU A 152 6.80 9.65 -5.85
C LEU A 152 7.00 8.94 -4.51
N GLY A 153 5.95 8.88 -3.69
CA GLY A 153 5.95 8.13 -2.43
C GLY A 153 6.20 6.64 -2.65
N LEU A 154 5.58 6.06 -3.68
CA LEU A 154 5.77 4.65 -4.05
C LEU A 154 7.20 4.35 -4.51
N VAL A 155 7.76 5.21 -5.37
CA VAL A 155 9.17 5.09 -5.80
C VAL A 155 10.12 5.18 -4.60
N ALA A 156 9.87 6.13 -3.69
CA ALA A 156 10.68 6.27 -2.48
C ALA A 156 10.54 5.05 -1.55
N ALA A 157 9.32 4.49 -1.40
CA ALA A 157 9.09 3.27 -0.60
C ALA A 157 9.84 2.07 -1.18
N PHE A 158 9.79 1.87 -2.50
CA PHE A 158 10.60 0.83 -3.17
C PHE A 158 12.10 1.10 -3.05
N GLY A 159 12.51 2.37 -3.10
CA GLY A 159 13.89 2.76 -2.82
C GLY A 159 14.35 2.37 -1.42
N ILE A 160 13.51 2.56 -0.39
CA ILE A 160 13.80 2.10 0.98
C ILE A 160 13.94 0.56 1.01
N VAL A 161 13.07 -0.17 0.32
CA VAL A 161 13.17 -1.63 0.26
C VAL A 161 14.48 -2.05 -0.41
N ALA A 162 14.82 -1.47 -1.56
CA ALA A 162 15.99 -1.85 -2.34
C ALA A 162 17.32 -1.44 -1.66
N LEU A 163 17.38 -0.25 -1.06
CA LEU A 163 18.62 0.33 -0.57
C LEU A 163 18.86 0.12 0.94
N TYR A 164 17.84 -0.27 1.68
CA TYR A 164 17.94 -0.51 3.11
C TYR A 164 17.50 -1.93 3.49
N THR A 165 16.25 -2.31 3.14
CA THR A 165 15.66 -3.56 3.63
C THR A 165 16.42 -4.78 3.14
N VAL A 166 16.65 -4.87 1.83
CA VAL A 166 17.33 -6.02 1.22
C VAL A 166 18.77 -6.13 1.72
N PRO A 167 19.61 -5.08 1.67
CA PRO A 167 20.98 -5.17 2.20
C PRO A 167 21.04 -5.48 3.70
N ALA A 168 20.15 -4.91 4.52
CA ALA A 168 20.12 -5.17 5.95
C ALA A 168 19.79 -6.63 6.29
N LEU A 169 18.92 -7.26 5.48
CA LEU A 169 18.58 -8.67 5.63
C LEU A 169 19.73 -9.58 5.23
N PHE A 170 20.49 -9.25 4.18
CA PHE A 170 21.70 -9.96 3.81
C PHE A 170 22.83 -9.81 4.87
N ASP A 171 22.89 -8.68 5.54
CA ASP A 171 23.82 -8.44 6.64
C ASP A 171 23.43 -9.17 7.96
N GLY A 172 22.37 -10.01 7.92
CA GLY A 172 21.92 -10.79 9.07
C GLY A 172 21.17 -9.98 10.14
N ALA A 173 20.73 -8.74 9.82
CA ALA A 173 19.93 -7.95 10.75
C ALA A 173 18.59 -8.64 11.05
N SER A 174 18.04 -8.39 12.26
CA SER A 174 16.77 -8.98 12.68
C SER A 174 15.63 -8.66 11.68
N PRO A 175 15.07 -9.66 10.97
CA PRO A 175 14.05 -9.40 9.95
C PRO A 175 12.79 -8.72 10.49
N ALA A 176 12.41 -9.02 11.74
CA ALA A 176 11.28 -8.38 12.41
C ALA A 176 11.52 -6.88 12.61
N LEU A 177 12.72 -6.51 13.05
CA LEU A 177 13.10 -5.10 13.26
C LEU A 177 13.23 -4.37 11.92
N VAL A 178 13.89 -4.98 10.94
CA VAL A 178 14.02 -4.43 9.58
C VAL A 178 12.65 -4.21 8.96
N GLY A 179 11.75 -5.20 9.03
CA GLY A 179 10.38 -5.09 8.52
C GLY A 179 9.58 -3.97 9.19
N LEU A 180 9.69 -3.82 10.51
CA LEU A 180 9.02 -2.75 11.26
C LEU A 180 9.56 -1.36 10.89
N VAL A 181 10.89 -1.21 10.84
CA VAL A 181 11.56 0.05 10.46
C VAL A 181 11.22 0.44 9.03
N THR A 182 11.34 -0.50 8.09
CA THR A 182 10.97 -0.29 6.68
C THR A 182 9.52 0.14 6.54
N SER A 183 8.61 -0.62 7.15
CA SER A 183 7.17 -0.34 7.03
C SER A 183 6.82 1.01 7.64
N ALA A 184 7.34 1.35 8.80
CA ALA A 184 7.07 2.64 9.45
C ALA A 184 7.69 3.82 8.67
N GLY A 185 8.90 3.66 8.15
CA GLY A 185 9.59 4.67 7.33
C GLY A 185 8.91 4.88 5.97
N ALA A 186 8.62 3.79 5.25
CA ALA A 186 7.92 3.85 3.97
C ALA A 186 6.52 4.47 4.12
N LEU A 187 5.78 4.07 5.16
CA LEU A 187 4.47 4.64 5.48
C LEU A 187 4.54 6.15 5.73
N PHE A 188 5.55 6.60 6.47
CA PHE A 188 5.76 8.03 6.70
C PHE A 188 5.91 8.77 5.36
N VAL A 189 6.79 8.30 4.49
CA VAL A 189 7.01 8.91 3.18
C VAL A 189 5.74 8.87 2.33
N LEU A 190 5.10 7.71 2.21
CA LEU A 190 3.87 7.53 1.43
C LEU A 190 2.77 8.49 1.87
N LEU A 191 2.47 8.54 3.17
CA LEU A 191 1.39 9.37 3.69
C LEU A 191 1.66 10.87 3.57
N TYR A 192 2.85 11.32 3.97
CA TYR A 192 3.14 12.75 4.01
C TYR A 192 3.43 13.34 2.64
N VAL A 193 3.97 12.57 1.71
CA VAL A 193 4.18 13.03 0.32
C VAL A 193 2.84 13.10 -0.44
N ALA A 194 1.94 12.12 -0.25
CA ALA A 194 0.66 12.11 -0.95
C ALA A 194 -0.39 13.04 -0.34
N HIS A 195 -0.44 13.19 0.99
CA HIS A 195 -1.53 13.87 1.71
C HIS A 195 -1.08 15.14 2.47
N GLY A 196 0.22 15.37 2.53
CA GLY A 196 0.82 16.53 3.22
C GLY A 196 0.81 16.42 4.76
N PRO A 197 1.54 17.32 5.45
CA PRO A 197 1.64 17.35 6.91
C PRO A 197 0.42 18.04 7.51
N ASN A 198 -0.54 17.27 7.97
CA ASN A 198 -1.75 17.77 8.65
C ASN A 198 -2.21 16.77 9.73
N ALA A 199 -3.09 17.23 10.64
CA ALA A 199 -3.54 16.43 11.78
C ALA A 199 -4.26 15.13 11.34
N ARG A 200 -4.99 15.13 10.24
CA ARG A 200 -5.65 13.96 9.68
C ARG A 200 -4.65 12.91 9.22
N THR A 201 -3.65 13.31 8.41
CA THR A 201 -2.57 12.43 7.94
C THR A 201 -1.77 11.87 9.12
N THR A 202 -1.48 12.73 10.11
CA THR A 202 -0.78 12.34 11.33
C THR A 202 -1.56 11.30 12.14
N THR A 203 -2.87 11.47 12.25
CA THR A 203 -3.76 10.50 12.92
C THR A 203 -3.78 9.17 12.17
N ALA A 204 -3.89 9.20 10.85
CA ALA A 204 -3.83 7.99 10.02
C ALA A 204 -2.48 7.26 10.21
N TYR A 205 -1.37 7.99 10.17
CA TYR A 205 -0.03 7.44 10.42
C TYR A 205 0.05 6.72 11.76
N LEU A 206 -0.37 7.37 12.86
CA LEU A 206 -0.36 6.76 14.19
C LEU A 206 -1.28 5.54 14.30
N GLY A 207 -2.44 5.60 13.66
CA GLY A 207 -3.37 4.46 13.59
C GLY A 207 -2.77 3.27 12.83
N THR A 208 -2.09 3.53 11.71
CA THR A 208 -1.41 2.48 10.93
C THR A 208 -0.23 1.89 11.71
N ILE A 209 0.58 2.72 12.38
CA ILE A 209 1.69 2.24 13.24
C ILE A 209 1.16 1.34 14.36
N ALA A 210 0.04 1.69 14.99
CA ALA A 210 -0.58 0.84 16.00
C ALA A 210 -1.03 -0.50 15.40
N GLY A 211 -1.68 -0.49 14.24
CA GLY A 211 -2.05 -1.70 13.49
C GLY A 211 -0.85 -2.55 13.09
N LEU A 212 0.22 -1.91 12.58
CA LEU A 212 1.47 -2.57 12.21
C LEU A 212 2.13 -3.25 13.41
N PHE A 213 2.12 -2.61 14.58
CA PHE A 213 2.68 -3.16 15.80
C PHE A 213 1.90 -4.40 16.25
N VAL A 214 0.58 -4.38 16.18
CA VAL A 214 -0.27 -5.55 16.41
C VAL A 214 0.07 -6.67 15.42
N THR A 215 0.18 -6.35 14.15
CA THR A 215 0.55 -7.31 13.08
C THR A 215 1.92 -7.93 13.34
N ALA A 216 2.91 -7.13 13.78
CA ALA A 216 4.24 -7.61 14.11
C ALA A 216 4.24 -8.60 15.28
N ILE A 217 3.52 -8.29 16.36
CA ILE A 217 3.39 -9.18 17.52
C ILE A 217 2.69 -10.48 17.12
N LEU A 218 1.53 -10.39 16.47
CA LEU A 218 0.76 -11.56 16.05
C LEU A 218 1.51 -12.39 15.02
N GLY A 219 2.17 -11.74 14.06
CA GLY A 219 2.99 -12.41 13.03
C GLY A 219 4.15 -13.17 13.66
N THR A 220 4.87 -12.54 14.59
CA THR A 220 5.97 -13.19 15.31
C THR A 220 5.48 -14.41 16.10
N TRP A 221 4.35 -14.28 16.77
CA TRP A 221 3.73 -15.40 17.49
C TRP A 221 3.28 -16.49 16.52
N ALA A 222 2.55 -16.15 15.47
CA ALA A 222 1.95 -17.10 14.53
C ALA A 222 3.02 -17.89 13.75
N VAL A 223 4.07 -17.21 13.24
CA VAL A 223 5.18 -17.86 12.53
C VAL A 223 5.86 -18.90 13.43
N ARG A 224 6.10 -18.56 14.71
CA ARG A 224 6.69 -19.49 15.68
C ARG A 224 5.74 -20.61 16.08
N ALA A 225 4.48 -20.29 16.41
CA ALA A 225 3.50 -21.25 16.88
C ALA A 225 3.09 -22.28 15.81
N ALA A 226 2.96 -21.82 14.56
CA ALA A 226 2.66 -22.67 13.42
C ALA A 226 3.90 -23.30 12.79
N GLN A 227 5.09 -23.03 13.35
CA GLN A 227 6.37 -23.54 12.82
C GLN A 227 6.51 -23.29 11.30
N ILE A 228 6.15 -22.09 10.86
CA ILE A 228 6.26 -21.70 9.45
C ILE A 228 7.74 -21.62 9.08
N PRO A 229 8.26 -22.52 8.23
CA PRO A 229 9.69 -22.54 7.90
C PRO A 229 10.10 -21.37 6.98
N GLY A 230 9.13 -20.56 6.51
CA GLY A 230 9.23 -19.78 5.30
C GLY A 230 8.96 -20.70 4.14
N VAL A 231 7.86 -20.51 3.40
CA VAL A 231 7.45 -21.44 2.34
C VAL A 231 8.62 -21.66 1.39
N PRO A 232 9.12 -22.87 1.20
CA PRO A 232 10.20 -23.13 0.27
C PRO A 232 9.64 -23.08 -1.16
N ASP A 233 9.57 -21.88 -1.72
CA ASP A 233 9.56 -21.73 -3.17
C ASP A 233 11.00 -21.88 -3.69
N GLU A 234 11.14 -22.03 -4.98
CA GLU A 234 12.45 -22.23 -5.61
C GLU A 234 13.40 -21.05 -5.30
N ALA A 235 12.89 -19.82 -5.23
CA ALA A 235 13.68 -18.64 -4.90
C ALA A 235 14.22 -18.68 -3.46
N GLN A 236 13.42 -19.16 -2.51
CA GLN A 236 13.84 -19.27 -1.10
C GLN A 236 14.83 -20.41 -0.91
N ILE A 237 14.66 -21.51 -1.62
CA ILE A 237 15.63 -22.62 -1.62
C ILE A 237 16.96 -22.12 -2.16
N ASN A 238 16.96 -21.44 -3.31
CA ASN A 238 18.17 -20.87 -3.90
C ASN A 238 18.84 -19.87 -2.97
N LEU A 239 18.05 -19.00 -2.32
CA LEU A 239 18.56 -18.03 -1.35
C LEU A 239 19.23 -18.72 -0.15
N ALA A 240 18.65 -19.80 0.36
CA ALA A 240 19.22 -20.57 1.47
C ALA A 240 20.52 -21.30 1.09
N TYR A 241 20.70 -21.63 -0.19
CA TYR A 241 21.96 -22.19 -0.70
C TYR A 241 23.05 -21.14 -0.89
N LEU A 242 22.67 -19.90 -1.26
CA LEU A 242 23.61 -18.79 -1.46
C LEU A 242 24.10 -18.23 -0.12
N ASP A 243 23.23 -18.14 0.86
CA ASP A 243 23.56 -17.63 2.20
C ASP A 243 22.75 -18.39 3.26
N GLY A 244 23.42 -19.37 3.91
CA GLY A 244 22.84 -20.23 4.93
C GLY A 244 22.46 -19.53 6.25
N ASP A 245 22.88 -18.29 6.44
CA ASP A 245 22.59 -17.50 7.66
C ASP A 245 21.26 -16.77 7.56
N ILE A 246 20.64 -16.69 6.38
CA ILE A 246 19.36 -16.01 6.18
C ILE A 246 18.22 -16.82 6.80
N SER A 247 17.49 -16.17 7.73
CA SER A 247 16.30 -16.73 8.35
C SER A 247 15.09 -16.67 7.40
N LEU A 248 14.73 -17.78 6.75
CA LEU A 248 13.55 -17.83 5.87
C LEU A 248 12.24 -17.49 6.59
N SER A 249 12.08 -17.97 7.82
CA SER A 249 10.91 -17.60 8.66
C SER A 249 10.91 -16.12 9.02
N GLY A 250 12.08 -15.52 9.20
CA GLY A 250 12.25 -14.10 9.40
C GLY A 250 11.88 -13.30 8.15
N LEU A 251 12.29 -13.75 6.96
CA LEU A 251 11.89 -13.16 5.68
C LEU A 251 10.37 -13.21 5.49
N ALA A 252 9.74 -14.35 5.81
CA ALA A 252 8.28 -14.46 5.75
C ALA A 252 7.60 -13.43 6.66
N LEU A 253 8.14 -13.20 7.87
CA LEU A 253 7.64 -12.18 8.81
C LEU A 253 7.83 -10.75 8.28
N CYS A 254 9.02 -10.43 7.74
CA CYS A 254 9.29 -9.14 7.11
C CYS A 254 8.33 -8.88 5.93
N GLY A 255 8.19 -9.88 5.04
CA GLY A 255 7.26 -9.81 3.92
C GLY A 255 5.80 -9.63 4.34
N LEU A 256 5.37 -10.28 5.42
CA LEU A 256 4.03 -10.12 6.01
C LEU A 256 3.79 -8.66 6.49
N MET A 257 4.79 -8.03 7.12
CA MET A 257 4.67 -6.63 7.55
C MET A 257 4.59 -5.68 6.36
N LEU A 258 5.40 -5.89 5.33
CA LEU A 258 5.39 -5.08 4.11
C LEU A 258 4.07 -5.25 3.32
N ALA A 259 3.59 -6.49 3.17
CA ALA A 259 2.32 -6.77 2.49
C ALA A 259 1.13 -6.13 3.21
N GLY A 260 1.13 -6.16 4.56
CA GLY A 260 0.11 -5.52 5.38
C GLY A 260 0.09 -3.99 5.27
N LEU A 261 1.21 -3.36 4.94
CA LEU A 261 1.36 -1.91 4.92
C LEU A 261 0.36 -1.21 4.00
N GLY A 262 0.22 -1.71 2.76
CA GLY A 262 -0.69 -1.10 1.77
C GLY A 262 -2.14 -1.10 2.21
N VAL A 263 -2.60 -2.24 2.73
CA VAL A 263 -3.99 -2.42 3.20
C VAL A 263 -4.26 -1.61 4.46
N LEU A 264 -3.33 -1.63 5.43
CA LEU A 264 -3.44 -0.83 6.66
C LEU A 264 -3.49 0.66 6.36
N ASN A 265 -2.64 1.14 5.44
CA ASN A 265 -2.60 2.53 5.03
C ASN A 265 -3.92 3.01 4.42
N ASP A 266 -4.48 2.25 3.47
CA ASP A 266 -5.74 2.59 2.79
C ASP A 266 -6.90 2.72 3.79
N VAL A 267 -7.03 1.75 4.68
CA VAL A 267 -8.10 1.71 5.67
C VAL A 267 -7.96 2.83 6.70
N THR A 268 -6.75 3.12 7.18
CA THR A 268 -6.55 4.12 8.23
C THR A 268 -6.70 5.55 7.72
N ILE A 269 -6.21 5.87 6.51
CA ILE A 269 -6.40 7.20 5.93
C ILE A 269 -7.86 7.47 5.59
N THR A 270 -8.56 6.47 5.06
CA THR A 270 -9.99 6.56 4.77
C THR A 270 -10.81 6.72 6.04
N GLN A 271 -10.50 5.95 7.09
CA GLN A 271 -11.17 6.03 8.37
C GLN A 271 -10.92 7.36 9.09
N ALA A 272 -9.68 7.85 9.12
CA ALA A 272 -9.36 9.17 9.63
C ALA A 272 -10.16 10.26 8.90
N SER A 273 -10.18 10.19 7.55
CA SER A 273 -10.92 11.14 6.72
C SER A 273 -12.42 11.12 7.02
N ALA A 274 -13.02 9.93 7.16
CA ALA A 274 -14.45 9.81 7.49
C ALA A 274 -14.81 10.44 8.84
N VAL A 275 -13.96 10.30 9.87
CA VAL A 275 -14.18 10.93 11.17
C VAL A 275 -14.03 12.45 11.08
N TRP A 276 -13.07 12.96 10.29
CA TRP A 276 -12.92 14.40 10.03
C TRP A 276 -14.15 15.00 9.34
N GLU A 277 -14.67 14.35 8.32
CA GLU A 277 -15.89 14.78 7.63
C GLU A 277 -17.13 14.75 8.54
N LEU A 278 -17.25 13.72 9.40
CA LEU A 278 -18.31 13.67 10.42
C LEU A 278 -18.22 14.83 11.40
N GLY A 279 -17.02 15.19 11.85
CA GLY A 279 -16.80 16.33 12.74
C GLY A 279 -17.06 17.67 12.05
N ALA A 280 -16.72 17.79 10.76
CA ALA A 280 -17.03 18.98 9.96
C ALA A 280 -18.53 19.19 9.79
N ALA A 281 -19.26 18.11 9.48
CA ALA A 281 -20.72 18.17 9.29
C ALA A 281 -21.50 18.39 10.59
N ARG A 282 -20.95 18.01 11.73
CA ARG A 282 -21.60 18.05 13.05
C ARG A 282 -20.60 18.41 14.15
N ALA A 283 -20.36 19.70 14.32
CA ALA A 283 -19.45 20.23 15.34
C ALA A 283 -19.93 20.01 16.80
N ASP A 284 -21.23 19.69 16.98
CA ASP A 284 -21.85 19.38 18.28
C ASP A 284 -21.53 17.96 18.80
N LEU A 285 -20.83 17.14 18.03
CA LEU A 285 -20.55 15.76 18.41
C LEU A 285 -19.31 15.66 19.30
N GLY A 286 -19.48 15.18 20.52
CA GLY A 286 -18.36 14.82 21.39
C GLY A 286 -17.59 13.59 20.90
N PRO A 287 -16.36 13.33 21.46
CA PRO A 287 -15.47 12.27 21.00
C PRO A 287 -16.10 10.88 20.94
N TRP A 288 -16.91 10.52 21.94
CA TRP A 288 -17.60 9.22 21.98
C TRP A 288 -18.64 9.05 20.88
N GLN A 289 -19.35 10.12 20.55
CA GLN A 289 -20.36 10.09 19.49
C GLN A 289 -19.70 10.01 18.12
N LEU A 290 -18.60 10.74 17.90
CA LEU A 290 -17.75 10.63 16.70
C LEU A 290 -17.20 9.24 16.54
N PHE A 291 -16.65 8.64 17.62
CA PHE A 291 -16.17 7.26 17.59
C PHE A 291 -17.28 6.29 17.17
N ARG A 292 -18.45 6.33 17.81
CA ARG A 292 -19.56 5.42 17.48
C ARG A 292 -20.06 5.56 16.06
N ARG A 293 -20.10 6.79 15.52
CA ARG A 293 -20.51 7.06 14.13
C ARG A 293 -19.42 6.65 13.15
N GLY A 294 -18.17 6.98 13.42
CA GLY A 294 -17.02 6.54 12.64
C GLY A 294 -16.91 5.03 12.58
N MET A 295 -17.12 4.31 13.70
CA MET A 295 -17.14 2.86 13.73
C MET A 295 -18.29 2.21 12.93
N ARG A 296 -19.38 2.95 12.66
CA ARG A 296 -20.42 2.42 11.76
C ARG A 296 -19.91 2.34 10.34
N ILE A 297 -19.23 3.40 9.88
CA ILE A 297 -18.58 3.43 8.56
C ILE A 297 -17.44 2.39 8.52
N GLY A 298 -16.62 2.35 9.58
CA GLY A 298 -15.51 1.41 9.67
C GLY A 298 -15.90 -0.06 9.59
N ARG A 299 -17.07 -0.45 10.12
CA ARG A 299 -17.55 -1.84 10.02
C ARG A 299 -17.88 -2.25 8.60
N ASP A 300 -18.49 -1.36 7.82
CA ASP A 300 -18.80 -1.64 6.41
C ASP A 300 -17.50 -1.74 5.61
N HIS A 301 -16.53 -0.88 5.93
CA HIS A 301 -15.21 -0.92 5.30
C HIS A 301 -14.42 -2.20 5.65
N ILE A 302 -14.45 -2.63 6.93
CA ILE A 302 -13.83 -3.91 7.36
C ILE A 302 -14.40 -5.08 6.54
N ALA A 303 -15.73 -5.17 6.41
CA ALA A 303 -16.36 -6.26 5.68
C ALA A 303 -15.88 -6.32 4.22
N SER A 304 -15.81 -5.16 3.53
CA SER A 304 -15.32 -5.08 2.16
C SER A 304 -13.84 -5.46 2.05
N THR A 305 -13.00 -4.92 2.93
CA THR A 305 -11.55 -5.12 2.85
C THR A 305 -11.13 -6.56 3.18
N VAL A 306 -11.81 -7.22 4.10
CA VAL A 306 -11.58 -8.64 4.41
C VAL A 306 -11.78 -9.51 3.15
N TYR A 307 -12.82 -9.25 2.37
CA TYR A 307 -13.03 -9.97 1.10
C TYR A 307 -11.90 -9.69 0.10
N THR A 308 -11.48 -8.43 -0.02
CA THR A 308 -10.41 -8.03 -0.92
C THR A 308 -9.11 -8.76 -0.61
N ILE A 309 -8.72 -8.81 0.67
CA ILE A 309 -7.52 -9.53 1.11
C ILE A 309 -7.65 -11.02 0.80
N ALA A 310 -8.77 -11.64 1.20
CA ALA A 310 -8.99 -13.08 1.01
C ALA A 310 -8.90 -13.46 -0.48
N PHE A 311 -9.58 -12.73 -1.36
CA PHE A 311 -9.55 -13.02 -2.79
C PHE A 311 -8.20 -12.71 -3.45
N ALA A 312 -7.47 -11.69 -2.98
CA ALA A 312 -6.12 -11.41 -3.46
C ALA A 312 -5.17 -12.58 -3.18
N TYR A 313 -5.21 -13.12 -1.96
CA TYR A 313 -4.37 -14.27 -1.61
C TYR A 313 -4.83 -15.56 -2.29
N VAL A 314 -6.13 -15.85 -2.33
CA VAL A 314 -6.68 -17.01 -3.07
C VAL A 314 -6.30 -16.94 -4.54
N GLY A 315 -6.40 -15.76 -5.16
CA GLY A 315 -6.01 -15.56 -6.56
C GLY A 315 -4.52 -15.81 -6.80
N ALA A 316 -3.66 -15.31 -5.92
CA ALA A 316 -2.22 -15.53 -6.00
C ALA A 316 -1.83 -17.01 -5.77
N SER A 317 -2.55 -17.71 -4.89
CA SER A 317 -2.30 -19.13 -4.55
C SER A 317 -3.09 -20.11 -5.41
N LEU A 318 -3.81 -19.66 -6.45
CA LEU A 318 -4.67 -20.52 -7.25
C LEU A 318 -3.96 -21.73 -7.86
N PRO A 319 -2.73 -21.63 -8.44
CA PRO A 319 -2.01 -22.78 -8.95
C PRO A 319 -1.70 -23.83 -7.86
N LEU A 320 -1.35 -23.36 -6.66
CA LEU A 320 -1.09 -24.22 -5.50
C LEU A 320 -2.37 -24.93 -5.03
N ILE A 321 -3.48 -24.22 -4.97
CA ILE A 321 -4.80 -24.78 -4.64
C ILE A 321 -5.19 -25.86 -5.65
N MET A 322 -4.99 -25.62 -6.95
CA MET A 322 -5.25 -26.59 -8.01
C MET A 322 -4.36 -27.82 -7.86
N LEU A 323 -3.06 -27.63 -7.63
CA LEU A 323 -2.12 -28.73 -7.43
C LEU A 323 -2.55 -29.64 -6.29
N ILE A 324 -2.88 -29.05 -5.13
CA ILE A 324 -3.31 -29.82 -3.95
C ILE A 324 -4.66 -30.50 -4.18
N SER A 325 -5.56 -29.90 -4.98
CA SER A 325 -6.87 -30.49 -5.28
C SER A 325 -6.78 -31.79 -6.10
N ILE A 326 -5.63 -32.07 -6.71
CA ILE A 326 -5.38 -33.32 -7.45
C ILE A 326 -5.01 -34.46 -6.49
N TYR A 327 -4.45 -34.14 -5.33
CA TYR A 327 -4.09 -35.14 -4.34
C TYR A 327 -5.29 -35.58 -3.52
N SER A 328 -5.34 -36.86 -3.14
CA SER A 328 -6.47 -37.44 -2.40
C SER A 328 -6.42 -37.18 -0.89
N ASP A 329 -5.63 -36.22 -0.45
CA ASP A 329 -5.47 -35.92 0.97
C ASP A 329 -6.70 -35.21 1.55
N PRO A 330 -7.04 -35.45 2.83
CA PRO A 330 -8.09 -34.72 3.50
C PRO A 330 -7.84 -33.22 3.48
N ALA A 331 -8.87 -32.40 3.25
CA ALA A 331 -8.75 -30.94 3.22
C ALA A 331 -8.09 -30.35 4.48
N SER A 332 -8.27 -30.97 5.63
CA SER A 332 -7.60 -30.58 6.88
C SER A 332 -6.08 -30.72 6.81
N THR A 333 -5.58 -31.77 6.16
CA THR A 333 -4.15 -31.99 5.96
C THR A 333 -3.59 -31.00 4.94
N ALA A 334 -4.32 -30.75 3.87
CA ALA A 334 -3.96 -29.80 2.85
C ALA A 334 -3.82 -28.36 3.41
N ILE A 335 -4.78 -27.88 4.20
CA ILE A 335 -4.76 -26.55 4.81
C ILE A 335 -3.60 -26.37 5.80
N THR A 336 -3.15 -27.45 6.43
CA THR A 336 -2.03 -27.43 7.40
C THR A 336 -0.69 -27.79 6.76
N SER A 337 -0.62 -28.03 5.44
CA SER A 337 0.65 -28.19 4.72
C SER A 337 1.48 -26.92 4.81
N SER A 338 2.80 -27.03 4.75
CA SER A 338 3.71 -25.88 4.91
C SER A 338 3.42 -24.77 3.90
N GLU A 339 3.06 -25.17 2.67
CA GLU A 339 2.80 -24.26 1.55
C GLU A 339 1.54 -23.42 1.80
N ILE A 340 0.43 -24.04 2.23
CA ILE A 340 -0.83 -23.34 2.49
C ILE A 340 -0.84 -22.66 3.84
N ALA A 341 -0.27 -23.28 4.88
CA ALA A 341 -0.26 -22.72 6.23
C ALA A 341 0.39 -21.33 6.27
N GLY A 342 1.46 -21.12 5.50
CA GLY A 342 2.11 -19.82 5.35
C GLY A 342 1.15 -18.74 4.83
N GLU A 343 0.41 -19.03 3.75
CA GLU A 343 -0.55 -18.10 3.16
C GLU A 343 -1.78 -17.87 4.06
N VAL A 344 -2.26 -18.90 4.74
CA VAL A 344 -3.35 -18.79 5.72
C VAL A 344 -2.94 -17.88 6.88
N VAL A 345 -1.75 -18.09 7.46
CA VAL A 345 -1.23 -17.26 8.55
C VAL A 345 -1.06 -15.80 8.08
N ARG A 346 -0.51 -15.58 6.89
CA ARG A 346 -0.33 -14.24 6.32
C ARG A 346 -1.68 -13.53 6.17
N THR A 347 -2.68 -14.21 5.62
CA THR A 347 -4.03 -13.69 5.44
C THR A 347 -4.71 -13.37 6.78
N LEU A 348 -4.64 -14.28 7.75
CA LEU A 348 -5.28 -14.10 9.05
C LEU A 348 -4.62 -12.99 9.86
N VAL A 349 -3.30 -12.98 9.96
CA VAL A 349 -2.56 -11.96 10.73
C VAL A 349 -2.76 -10.57 10.11
N GLY A 350 -2.67 -10.46 8.78
CA GLY A 350 -2.94 -9.20 8.07
C GLY A 350 -4.36 -8.70 8.29
N SER A 351 -5.35 -9.61 8.21
CA SER A 351 -6.76 -9.27 8.45
C SER A 351 -7.03 -8.85 9.90
N ILE A 352 -6.44 -9.53 10.89
CA ILE A 352 -6.59 -9.14 12.30
C ILE A 352 -5.96 -7.77 12.55
N GLY A 353 -4.76 -7.52 12.00
CA GLY A 353 -4.10 -6.22 12.09
C GLY A 353 -4.98 -5.09 11.54
N LEU A 354 -5.59 -5.31 10.38
CA LEU A 354 -6.53 -4.38 9.76
C LEU A 354 -7.78 -4.15 10.61
N VAL A 355 -8.44 -5.22 11.07
CA VAL A 355 -9.66 -5.13 11.90
C VAL A 355 -9.40 -4.32 13.16
N LEU A 356 -8.21 -4.44 13.77
CA LEU A 356 -7.84 -3.69 14.95
C LEU A 356 -7.36 -2.26 14.64
N ALA A 357 -6.78 -2.02 13.47
CA ALA A 357 -6.37 -0.68 13.06
C ALA A 357 -7.57 0.29 12.91
N VAL A 358 -8.73 -0.19 12.45
CA VAL A 358 -9.94 0.62 12.28
C VAL A 358 -10.40 1.26 13.59
N PRO A 359 -10.68 0.52 14.68
CA PRO A 359 -11.10 1.14 15.93
C PRO A 359 -10.01 2.02 16.56
N LEU A 360 -8.74 1.65 16.43
CA LEU A 360 -7.62 2.45 16.93
C LEU A 360 -7.55 3.81 16.22
N THR A 361 -7.59 3.81 14.89
CA THR A 361 -7.59 5.04 14.09
C THR A 361 -8.83 5.88 14.37
N THR A 362 -10.02 5.23 14.45
CA THR A 362 -11.28 5.92 14.76
C THR A 362 -11.22 6.58 16.14
N ALA A 363 -10.64 5.90 17.14
CA ALA A 363 -10.52 6.46 18.49
C ALA A 363 -9.57 7.67 18.49
N ILE A 364 -8.40 7.56 17.88
CA ILE A 364 -7.45 8.67 17.77
C ILE A 364 -8.10 9.85 17.04
N ALA A 365 -8.74 9.61 15.89
CA ALA A 365 -9.41 10.64 15.09
C ALA A 365 -10.55 11.32 15.87
N ALA A 366 -11.39 10.53 16.54
CA ALA A 366 -12.51 11.05 17.34
C ALA A 366 -12.04 11.91 18.52
N LEU A 367 -10.97 11.53 19.18
CA LEU A 367 -10.34 12.32 20.24
C LEU A 367 -9.78 13.62 19.70
N VAL A 368 -9.03 13.57 18.60
CA VAL A 368 -8.40 14.75 18.00
C VAL A 368 -9.43 15.76 17.52
N VAL A 369 -10.49 15.31 16.85
CA VAL A 369 -11.55 16.16 16.30
C VAL A 369 -12.48 16.66 17.41
N GLY A 370 -12.89 15.78 18.34
CA GLY A 370 -13.84 16.11 19.40
C GLY A 370 -13.28 17.07 20.45
N LEU A 371 -11.98 16.97 20.78
CA LEU A 371 -11.32 17.91 21.70
C LEU A 371 -10.99 19.25 21.03
N GLY A 372 -10.92 19.31 19.69
CA GLY A 372 -10.72 20.55 18.96
C GLY A 372 -11.96 21.47 18.91
N GLY A 373 -13.16 20.91 19.08
CA GLY A 373 -14.43 21.65 19.10
C GLY A 373 -14.65 22.42 20.39
N GLU A 374 -14.18 21.93 21.53
CA GLU A 374 -14.40 22.58 22.84
C GLU A 374 -13.64 23.90 23.02
N GLU A 375 -12.49 24.05 22.39
CA GLU A 375 -11.67 25.29 22.50
C GLU A 375 -12.23 26.48 21.69
N SER A 376 -13.20 26.23 20.80
CA SER A 376 -13.84 27.30 20.01
C SER A 376 -14.99 28.02 20.76
N ASP A 377 -15.56 27.38 21.78
CA ASP A 377 -16.66 27.96 22.56
C ASP A 377 -16.17 28.78 23.76
N ASP A 378 -14.92 28.61 24.20
CA ASP A 378 -14.32 29.35 25.31
C ASP A 378 -13.59 30.65 24.93
N ALA A 379 -13.66 31.12 23.67
CA ALA A 379 -13.19 32.45 23.33
C ALA A 379 -14.08 33.46 24.01
N PRO A 380 -13.58 34.32 24.94
CA PRO A 380 -14.39 35.30 25.64
C PRO A 380 -15.03 36.19 24.60
N GLY A 381 -16.37 36.15 24.57
CA GLY A 381 -17.16 37.06 23.74
C GLY A 381 -16.78 38.48 24.11
N THR A 382 -16.18 39.20 23.18
CA THR A 382 -16.14 40.66 23.22
C THR A 382 -17.59 41.13 23.22
N GLY A 383 -18.08 41.42 24.43
CA GLY A 383 -19.41 42.00 24.62
C GLY A 383 -19.54 43.30 23.84
N PRO A 384 -20.73 43.59 23.33
CA PRO A 384 -20.99 44.87 22.74
C PRO A 384 -21.24 45.92 23.85
N ASP A 385 -20.20 46.49 24.40
CA ASP A 385 -20.28 47.76 25.12
C ASP A 385 -19.68 48.84 24.24
N ASP A 386 -20.53 49.77 23.93
CA ASP A 386 -20.40 51.18 23.57
C ASP A 386 -21.32 51.56 22.39
N ALA A 387 -22.60 51.58 22.66
CA ALA A 387 -23.53 52.36 21.87
C ALA A 387 -23.72 53.72 22.56
N GLU A 388 -23.09 54.79 22.06
CA GLU A 388 -23.41 56.14 22.36
C GLU A 388 -24.84 56.50 21.87
N PRO A 389 -25.61 57.35 22.63
CA PRO A 389 -26.94 57.83 22.22
C PRO A 389 -26.82 59.08 21.37
N GLY A 390 -27.16 59.01 20.12
CA GLY A 390 -27.12 60.11 19.16
C GLY A 390 -28.41 60.29 18.38
N THR A 391 -29.28 61.17 18.91
CA THR A 391 -30.23 62.11 18.26
C THR A 391 -31.27 61.63 17.24
N VAL A 392 -32.50 61.81 17.68
CA VAL A 392 -33.78 61.90 16.97
C VAL A 392 -33.79 63.01 15.89
N SER A 393 -34.23 62.72 14.66
CA SER A 393 -35.04 63.65 13.87
C SER A 393 -35.67 63.02 12.62
N GLY A 394 -37.03 63.19 12.54
CA GLY A 394 -37.68 63.55 11.29
C GLY A 394 -38.39 62.49 10.46
N ARG A 395 -39.66 62.23 10.78
CA ARG A 395 -40.84 62.22 9.88
C ARG A 395 -40.65 61.94 8.37
N ALA A 396 -41.32 60.92 7.87
CA ALA A 396 -42.44 61.12 6.89
C ALA A 396 -43.14 59.77 6.62
N ALA A 397 -44.47 59.84 6.80
CA ALA A 397 -45.41 58.78 6.35
C ALA A 397 -45.68 58.94 4.87
N VAL A 398 -46.23 57.93 4.27
CA VAL A 398 -47.12 57.81 3.11
C VAL A 398 -46.89 56.43 2.50
N GLU A 399 -47.75 55.58 2.23
CA GLU A 399 -49.16 55.41 1.99
C GLU A 399 -49.35 53.99 1.43
N VAL A 400 -50.43 53.38 1.77
CA VAL A 400 -50.96 52.08 1.36
C VAL A 400 -51.39 52.14 -0.09
N THR A 401 -51.13 51.06 -0.87
CA THR A 401 -52.10 50.69 -1.88
C THR A 401 -52.06 49.18 -2.09
N SER A 402 -53.20 48.59 -1.86
CA SER A 402 -53.63 47.21 -2.19
C SER A 402 -54.02 47.08 -3.67
N ALA A 403 -53.71 45.95 -4.30
CA ALA A 403 -54.49 45.32 -5.37
C ALA A 403 -53.96 43.90 -5.54
N ASP A 404 -54.60 42.90 -5.11
CA ASP A 404 -55.68 42.05 -5.63
C ASP A 404 -55.54 41.72 -7.12
N SER A 405 -55.34 40.47 -7.45
CA SER A 405 -56.04 39.71 -8.45
C SER A 405 -55.47 38.31 -8.62
N SER A 406 -56.18 37.39 -8.11
CA SER A 406 -56.55 36.05 -8.54
C SER A 406 -56.37 35.68 -10.03
N ARG A 407 -56.03 34.41 -10.27
CA ARG A 407 -56.50 33.43 -11.26
C ARG A 407 -55.34 32.52 -11.61
N ASP A 408 -55.41 31.29 -11.34
CA ASP A 408 -56.26 30.15 -11.81
C ASP A 408 -55.59 29.35 -12.92
N VAL A 409 -55.42 28.06 -12.61
CA VAL A 409 -55.74 26.87 -13.43
C VAL A 409 -54.73 26.29 -14.46
N THR A 410 -54.46 25.01 -14.21
CA THR A 410 -54.35 23.81 -15.05
C THR A 410 -53.03 23.42 -15.70
N GLU A 411 -52.64 22.18 -15.28
CA GLU A 411 -52.39 20.92 -16.08
C GLU A 411 -51.50 20.99 -17.33
N SER A 412 -50.40 20.33 -17.27
CA SER A 412 -50.06 19.13 -18.06
C SER A 412 -48.82 18.47 -17.55
#